data_98ea444bba942e8877d27bd0ba33422d
#
_entry.id   98ea444bba942e8877d27bd0ba33422d
#
_cell.length_a   1.000
_cell.length_b   1.000
_cell.length_c   1.000
_cell.angle_alpha   90.00
_cell.angle_beta   90.00
_cell.angle_gamma   90.00
#
_symmetry.space_group_name_H-M   'P 1'
#
loop_
_entity.id
_entity.type
_entity.pdbx_description
1 polymer ?
#
loop_
_entity_poly.entity_id
_entity_poly.type
_entity_poly.pdbx_seq_one_letter_code
_entity_poly.pdbx_strand_id
1 'polypeptide(L)'
;MSQSQNGAELRLVTPGSAIGPVSGRRVGTGALIQGDEIIATRVGHVRERHGTVSVDPVASCYMPRSGDLVIGTVIEARSNLWFLDINGPFQALLPMSLAPWKVEFGGTRDHADINDSLLMRVQEVDEVQNVVATMKGIGLRRLAEGAVLDVDVQHIDTLRAEGAALLKRLRDLSDCRLVLADNGRLWADGDASGIDWLRALLRAVAAAGRSDRFEAILDAHAANAPSQGDA
;
A
#
# COMPACT_ATOMS: atom_id res chain seq x y z
N MET A 1 2.10 28.70 22.24
CA MET A 1 3.54 28.60 21.97
C MET A 1 3.77 27.25 21.29
N SER A 2 3.65 27.24 19.98
CA SER A 2 3.81 26.04 19.15
C SER A 2 5.29 25.84 18.90
N GLN A 3 5.88 24.78 19.42
CA GLN A 3 7.24 24.41 19.06
C GLN A 3 7.18 23.62 17.74
N SER A 4 7.72 24.24 16.72
CA SER A 4 8.09 23.65 15.44
C SER A 4 8.83 22.33 15.68
N GLN A 5 8.28 21.20 15.22
CA GLN A 5 9.05 19.97 15.17
C GLN A 5 10.05 20.10 14.01
N ASN A 6 11.27 20.43 14.41
CA ASN A 6 12.48 20.45 13.61
C ASN A 6 12.57 19.21 12.72
N GLY A 7 12.93 19.43 11.45
CA GLY A 7 13.37 18.39 10.52
C GLY A 7 14.64 17.71 11.04
N ALA A 8 14.47 16.71 11.91
CA ALA A 8 15.56 15.82 12.28
C ALA A 8 15.96 15.08 11.02
N GLU A 9 17.19 15.25 10.56
CA GLU A 9 17.76 14.39 9.50
C GLU A 9 17.51 12.94 9.86
N LEU A 10 16.68 12.27 9.07
CA LEU A 10 16.35 10.87 9.28
C LEU A 10 17.64 10.06 9.10
N ARG A 11 18.20 9.58 10.20
CA ARG A 11 19.44 8.80 10.21
C ARG A 11 19.22 7.49 9.47
N LEU A 12 19.91 7.32 8.34
CA LEU A 12 19.95 6.04 7.63
C LEU A 12 20.84 5.05 8.41
N VAL A 13 20.32 3.84 8.60
CA VAL A 13 21.01 2.73 9.29
C VAL A 13 20.96 1.47 8.44
N THR A 14 21.95 0.59 8.67
CA THR A 14 22.03 -0.73 8.06
C THR A 14 21.86 -1.81 9.14
N PRO A 15 21.53 -3.06 8.77
CA PRO A 15 21.48 -4.16 9.75
C PRO A 15 22.76 -4.26 10.57
N GLY A 16 22.62 -4.39 11.90
CA GLY A 16 23.71 -4.40 12.85
C GLY A 16 24.17 -3.02 13.33
N SER A 17 23.69 -1.92 12.75
CA SER A 17 24.02 -0.58 13.25
C SER A 17 23.38 -0.31 14.60
N ALA A 18 24.16 0.18 15.58
CA ALA A 18 23.64 0.65 16.84
C ALA A 18 22.85 1.96 16.63
N ILE A 19 21.62 1.98 17.09
CA ILE A 19 20.74 3.17 17.04
C ILE A 19 20.97 4.03 18.29
N GLY A 20 21.15 3.37 19.43
CA GLY A 20 21.43 4.04 20.70
C GLY A 20 21.01 3.15 21.90
N PRO A 21 21.19 3.64 23.15
CA PRO A 21 20.89 2.90 24.36
C PRO A 21 19.38 2.66 24.52
N VAL A 22 19.02 1.56 25.17
CA VAL A 22 17.61 1.21 25.45
C VAL A 22 16.95 2.29 26.33
N SER A 23 17.57 2.70 27.43
CA SER A 23 17.17 3.84 28.31
C SER A 23 15.67 4.07 28.46
N GLY A 24 14.87 3.00 28.68
CA GLY A 24 13.42 3.07 28.82
C GLY A 24 12.63 3.22 27.50
N ARG A 25 13.32 3.24 26.34
CA ARG A 25 12.67 3.24 25.02
C ARG A 25 12.16 1.85 24.68
N ARG A 26 11.03 1.81 24.01
CA ARG A 26 10.48 0.57 23.43
C ARG A 26 11.02 0.36 22.04
N VAL A 27 11.06 -0.88 21.60
CA VAL A 27 11.53 -1.24 20.27
C VAL A 27 10.34 -1.66 19.41
N GLY A 28 10.24 -1.02 18.25
CA GLY A 28 9.25 -1.30 17.21
C GLY A 28 9.84 -2.11 16.05
N THR A 29 9.14 -2.07 14.94
CA THR A 29 9.50 -2.81 13.72
C THR A 29 10.86 -2.37 13.18
N GLY A 30 11.70 -3.33 12.76
CA GLY A 30 13.00 -3.04 12.13
C GLY A 30 14.14 -2.77 13.10
N ALA A 31 13.93 -2.94 14.41
CA ALA A 31 14.94 -2.85 15.43
C ALA A 31 14.81 -4.01 16.43
N LEU A 32 15.84 -4.27 17.18
CA LEU A 32 15.86 -5.24 18.28
C LEU A 32 16.74 -4.73 19.42
N ILE A 33 16.59 -5.30 20.61
CA ILE A 33 17.47 -5.04 21.76
C ILE A 33 18.56 -6.09 21.76
N GLN A 34 19.81 -5.64 21.84
CA GLN A 34 20.98 -6.48 22.04
C GLN A 34 21.83 -5.90 23.18
N GLY A 35 21.81 -6.55 24.34
CA GLY A 35 22.38 -5.97 25.56
C GLY A 35 21.67 -4.69 25.97
N ASP A 36 22.41 -3.59 26.14
CA ASP A 36 21.88 -2.29 26.50
C ASP A 36 21.61 -1.36 25.30
N GLU A 37 21.79 -1.86 24.09
CA GLU A 37 21.65 -1.10 22.86
C GLU A 37 20.47 -1.56 21.99
N ILE A 38 19.90 -0.61 21.24
CA ILE A 38 18.94 -0.86 20.18
C ILE A 38 19.71 -0.97 18.87
N ILE A 39 19.56 -2.12 18.18
CA ILE A 39 20.25 -2.44 16.93
C ILE A 39 19.24 -2.48 15.79
N ALA A 40 19.61 -1.90 14.64
CA ALA A 40 18.82 -2.00 13.42
C ALA A 40 18.86 -3.42 12.82
N THR A 41 17.73 -3.92 12.34
CA THR A 41 17.61 -5.23 11.68
C THR A 41 17.41 -5.14 10.16
N ARG A 42 17.25 -3.92 9.66
CA ARG A 42 17.04 -3.65 8.23
C ARG A 42 17.68 -2.33 7.81
N VAL A 43 17.86 -2.16 6.51
CA VAL A 43 18.26 -0.87 5.93
C VAL A 43 17.07 0.07 5.97
N GLY A 44 17.21 1.24 6.57
CA GLY A 44 16.11 2.19 6.68
C GLY A 44 16.47 3.41 7.50
N HIS A 45 15.46 4.26 7.68
CA HIS A 45 15.57 5.47 8.48
C HIS A 45 15.06 5.22 9.89
N VAL A 46 15.84 5.69 10.88
CA VAL A 46 15.42 5.60 12.29
C VAL A 46 14.27 6.57 12.51
N ARG A 47 13.20 6.05 13.10
CA ARG A 47 12.05 6.84 13.56
C ARG A 47 11.82 6.61 15.04
N GLU A 48 11.64 7.68 15.77
CA GLU A 48 11.24 7.62 17.18
C GLU A 48 9.90 8.33 17.37
N ARG A 49 8.89 7.59 17.83
CA ARG A 49 7.56 8.11 18.16
C ARG A 49 7.10 7.59 19.53
N HIS A 50 6.71 8.51 20.40
CA HIS A 50 6.19 8.18 21.75
C HIS A 50 7.10 7.21 22.53
N GLY A 51 8.42 7.41 22.44
CA GLY A 51 9.40 6.55 23.11
C GLY A 51 9.57 5.15 22.47
N THR A 52 9.01 4.92 21.28
CA THR A 52 9.21 3.69 20.50
C THR A 52 10.16 3.98 19.34
N VAL A 53 11.26 3.25 19.29
CA VAL A 53 12.28 3.33 18.23
C VAL A 53 12.00 2.25 17.19
N SER A 54 11.81 2.65 15.94
CA SER A 54 11.61 1.75 14.79
C SER A 54 12.54 2.15 13.64
N VAL A 55 12.74 1.25 12.70
CA VAL A 55 13.45 1.54 11.45
C VAL A 55 12.48 1.36 10.29
N ASP A 56 12.17 2.47 9.64
CA ASP A 56 11.36 2.46 8.42
C ASP A 56 12.24 2.06 7.24
N PRO A 57 11.90 1.02 6.49
CA PRO A 57 12.73 0.53 5.40
C PRO A 57 12.83 1.57 4.27
N VAL A 58 13.99 1.64 3.61
CA VAL A 58 14.19 2.46 2.41
C VAL A 58 13.34 1.96 1.24
N ALA A 59 13.19 0.65 1.15
CA ALA A 59 12.29 -0.02 0.22
C ALA A 59 11.68 -1.24 0.92
N SER A 60 10.40 -1.46 0.75
CA SER A 60 9.73 -2.66 1.25
C SER A 60 8.78 -3.19 0.21
N CYS A 61 8.76 -4.53 0.05
CA CYS A 61 7.69 -5.19 -0.66
C CYS A 61 6.49 -5.38 0.30
N TYR A 62 5.32 -5.49 -0.27
CA TYR A 62 4.13 -5.84 0.48
C TYR A 62 4.26 -7.28 1.03
N MET A 63 4.00 -7.44 2.31
CA MET A 63 3.92 -8.76 2.95
C MET A 63 2.48 -8.98 3.43
N PRO A 64 1.75 -9.95 2.87
CA PRO A 64 0.33 -10.17 3.15
C PRO A 64 0.08 -10.55 4.60
N ARG A 65 -1.01 -10.01 5.17
CA ARG A 65 -1.51 -10.33 6.51
C ARG A 65 -2.99 -10.59 6.45
N SER A 66 -3.48 -11.48 7.31
CA SER A 66 -4.91 -11.69 7.45
C SER A 66 -5.63 -10.38 7.80
N GLY A 67 -6.70 -10.09 7.07
CA GLY A 67 -7.47 -8.87 7.19
C GLY A 67 -7.12 -7.75 6.21
N ASP A 68 -5.96 -7.81 5.53
CA ASP A 68 -5.54 -6.78 4.57
C ASP A 68 -6.53 -6.67 3.40
N LEU A 69 -6.81 -5.44 3.00
CA LEU A 69 -7.53 -5.12 1.78
C LEU A 69 -6.53 -5.08 0.62
N VAL A 70 -6.72 -5.91 -0.40
CA VAL A 70 -5.77 -6.02 -1.51
C VAL A 70 -6.47 -5.90 -2.87
N ILE A 71 -5.77 -5.31 -3.84
CA ILE A 71 -6.14 -5.37 -5.25
C ILE A 71 -5.24 -6.41 -5.90
N GLY A 72 -5.85 -7.51 -6.35
CA GLY A 72 -5.15 -8.58 -7.05
C GLY A 72 -5.46 -8.58 -8.53
N THR A 73 -4.48 -8.90 -9.37
CA THR A 73 -4.65 -9.12 -10.81
C THR A 73 -4.64 -10.63 -11.07
N VAL A 74 -5.66 -11.12 -11.75
CA VAL A 74 -5.75 -12.55 -12.10
C VAL A 74 -4.63 -12.92 -13.07
N ILE A 75 -3.79 -13.86 -12.66
CA ILE A 75 -2.69 -14.39 -13.48
C ILE A 75 -2.99 -15.79 -14.00
N GLU A 76 -3.84 -16.55 -13.32
CA GLU A 76 -4.28 -17.87 -13.76
C GLU A 76 -5.70 -18.12 -13.27
N ALA A 77 -6.58 -18.68 -14.13
CA ALA A 77 -7.90 -19.14 -13.79
C ALA A 77 -8.00 -20.65 -14.01
N ARG A 78 -8.19 -21.41 -12.92
CA ARG A 78 -8.40 -22.87 -12.92
C ARG A 78 -9.88 -23.20 -12.77
N SER A 79 -10.23 -24.47 -12.85
CA SER A 79 -11.62 -24.92 -12.81
C SER A 79 -12.38 -24.53 -11.54
N ASN A 80 -11.68 -24.30 -10.42
CA ASN A 80 -12.30 -24.09 -9.10
C ASN A 80 -11.69 -22.93 -8.30
N LEU A 81 -10.70 -22.22 -8.84
CA LEU A 81 -10.03 -21.10 -8.17
C LEU A 81 -9.29 -20.20 -9.14
N TRP A 82 -8.92 -19.01 -8.66
CA TRP A 82 -8.02 -18.06 -9.34
C TRP A 82 -6.73 -17.89 -8.56
N PHE A 83 -5.62 -17.74 -9.29
CA PHE A 83 -4.37 -17.24 -8.75
C PHE A 83 -4.24 -15.75 -9.10
N LEU A 84 -3.82 -14.97 -8.13
CA LEU A 84 -3.74 -13.53 -8.28
C LEU A 84 -2.36 -13.02 -7.85
N ASP A 85 -1.81 -12.14 -8.66
CA ASP A 85 -0.70 -11.30 -8.26
C ASP A 85 -1.22 -10.18 -7.35
N ILE A 86 -0.67 -10.08 -6.15
CA ILE A 86 -1.03 -9.09 -5.13
C ILE A 86 0.08 -8.10 -4.83
N ASN A 87 1.01 -7.89 -5.76
CA ASN A 87 2.14 -6.96 -5.60
C ASN A 87 3.04 -7.32 -4.40
N GLY A 88 3.23 -8.61 -4.16
CA GLY A 88 4.06 -9.15 -3.09
C GLY A 88 4.86 -10.36 -3.55
N PRO A 89 5.67 -10.97 -2.66
CA PRO A 89 6.47 -12.15 -3.02
C PRO A 89 5.61 -13.42 -3.19
N PHE A 90 4.35 -13.39 -2.77
CA PHE A 90 3.44 -14.54 -2.80
C PHE A 90 2.19 -14.22 -3.61
N GLN A 91 1.68 -15.22 -4.30
CA GLN A 91 0.40 -15.15 -5.01
C GLN A 91 -0.73 -15.40 -4.03
N ALA A 92 -1.89 -14.75 -4.26
CA ALA A 92 -3.10 -15.08 -3.54
C ALA A 92 -3.94 -16.10 -4.29
N LEU A 93 -4.60 -16.96 -3.54
CA LEU A 93 -5.58 -17.95 -4.02
C LEU A 93 -6.98 -17.41 -3.70
N LEU A 94 -7.85 -17.34 -4.69
CA LEU A 94 -9.27 -17.07 -4.51
C LEU A 94 -10.06 -18.31 -4.89
N PRO A 95 -10.49 -19.16 -3.93
CA PRO A 95 -11.38 -20.27 -4.21
C PRO A 95 -12.76 -19.78 -4.68
N MET A 96 -13.41 -20.52 -5.58
CA MET A 96 -14.76 -20.19 -6.06
C MET A 96 -15.79 -20.09 -4.93
N SER A 97 -15.60 -20.85 -3.84
CA SER A 97 -16.43 -20.78 -2.64
C SER A 97 -16.33 -19.45 -1.87
N LEU A 98 -15.25 -18.68 -2.06
CA LEU A 98 -14.99 -17.39 -1.45
C LEU A 98 -15.22 -16.22 -2.41
N ALA A 99 -15.65 -16.50 -3.63
CA ALA A 99 -16.12 -15.50 -4.59
C ALA A 99 -17.58 -15.08 -4.26
N PRO A 100 -18.01 -13.87 -4.68
CA PRO A 100 -19.37 -13.40 -4.46
C PRO A 100 -20.38 -14.03 -5.44
N TRP A 101 -19.87 -14.64 -6.51
CA TRP A 101 -20.67 -15.24 -7.57
C TRP A 101 -20.94 -16.72 -7.29
N LYS A 102 -22.06 -17.21 -7.80
CA LYS A 102 -22.30 -18.65 -7.88
C LYS A 102 -21.55 -19.19 -9.11
N VAL A 103 -20.38 -19.73 -8.87
CA VAL A 103 -19.49 -20.26 -9.92
C VAL A 103 -19.70 -21.76 -10.05
N GLU A 104 -19.92 -22.24 -11.27
CA GLU A 104 -19.91 -23.67 -11.58
C GLU A 104 -18.47 -24.16 -11.79
N PHE A 105 -18.24 -25.44 -11.55
CA PHE A 105 -16.91 -26.03 -11.79
C PHE A 105 -16.54 -25.91 -13.27
N GLY A 106 -15.39 -25.27 -13.54
CA GLY A 106 -14.92 -24.96 -14.88
C GLY A 106 -15.35 -23.58 -15.43
N GLY A 107 -16.33 -22.90 -14.79
CA GLY A 107 -16.87 -21.60 -15.22
C GLY A 107 -16.18 -20.38 -14.58
N THR A 108 -14.98 -20.52 -14.05
CA THR A 108 -14.25 -19.41 -13.37
C THR A 108 -14.01 -18.23 -14.29
N ARG A 109 -13.65 -18.46 -15.56
CA ARG A 109 -13.34 -17.41 -16.54
C ARG A 109 -14.55 -16.57 -16.94
N ASP A 110 -15.76 -17.06 -16.79
CA ASP A 110 -16.98 -16.30 -17.08
C ASP A 110 -17.17 -15.15 -16.08
N HIS A 111 -16.57 -15.24 -14.90
CA HIS A 111 -16.66 -14.24 -13.83
C HIS A 111 -15.45 -13.35 -13.73
N ALA A 112 -14.25 -13.90 -13.85
CA ALA A 112 -13.00 -13.17 -13.89
C ALA A 112 -11.96 -13.94 -14.72
N ASP A 113 -11.38 -13.28 -15.71
CA ASP A 113 -10.36 -13.86 -16.57
C ASP A 113 -8.99 -13.21 -16.32
N ILE A 114 -7.97 -13.73 -16.98
CA ILE A 114 -6.57 -13.23 -16.87
C ILE A 114 -6.53 -11.73 -17.15
N ASN A 115 -5.77 -11.01 -16.34
CA ASN A 115 -5.63 -9.55 -16.28
C ASN A 115 -6.81 -8.78 -15.64
N ASP A 116 -7.88 -9.46 -15.23
CA ASP A 116 -8.90 -8.78 -14.44
C ASP A 116 -8.36 -8.40 -13.06
N SER A 117 -8.76 -7.23 -12.58
CA SER A 117 -8.40 -6.73 -11.26
C SER A 117 -9.55 -6.94 -10.27
N LEU A 118 -9.24 -7.53 -9.11
CA LEU A 118 -10.21 -7.85 -8.07
C LEU A 118 -9.85 -7.14 -6.77
N LEU A 119 -10.82 -6.45 -6.18
CA LEU A 119 -10.71 -5.91 -4.82
C LEU A 119 -11.14 -7.01 -3.83
N MET A 120 -10.22 -7.45 -3.01
CA MET A 120 -10.36 -8.60 -2.14
C MET A 120 -9.84 -8.31 -0.74
N ARG A 121 -10.13 -9.21 0.18
CA ARG A 121 -9.51 -9.23 1.51
C ARG A 121 -8.71 -10.51 1.69
N VAL A 122 -7.52 -10.40 2.27
CA VAL A 122 -6.76 -11.56 2.71
C VAL A 122 -7.51 -12.20 3.88
N GLN A 123 -7.96 -13.43 3.72
CA GLN A 123 -8.67 -14.18 4.74
C GLN A 123 -7.68 -14.87 5.67
N GLU A 124 -6.68 -15.52 5.10
CA GLU A 124 -5.73 -16.34 5.83
C GLU A 124 -4.36 -16.31 5.15
N VAL A 125 -3.32 -16.36 5.95
CA VAL A 125 -1.93 -16.61 5.52
C VAL A 125 -1.41 -17.71 6.41
N ASP A 126 -1.03 -18.85 5.82
CA ASP A 126 -0.50 -19.98 6.57
C ASP A 126 1.00 -19.87 6.87
N GLU A 127 1.56 -20.83 7.61
CA GLU A 127 2.96 -20.86 8.00
C GLU A 127 3.94 -20.98 6.82
N VAL A 128 3.50 -21.52 5.70
CA VAL A 128 4.27 -21.64 4.45
C VAL A 128 3.95 -20.53 3.44
N GLN A 129 3.27 -19.47 3.92
CA GLN A 129 2.94 -18.27 3.16
C GLN A 129 1.97 -18.51 1.99
N ASN A 130 1.10 -19.51 2.07
CA ASN A 130 -0.06 -19.56 1.19
C ASN A 130 -1.07 -18.51 1.60
N VAL A 131 -1.44 -17.65 0.66
CA VAL A 131 -2.36 -16.54 0.89
C VAL A 131 -3.71 -16.90 0.33
N VAL A 132 -4.72 -17.03 1.18
CA VAL A 132 -6.11 -17.23 0.77
C VAL A 132 -6.85 -15.91 0.84
N ALA A 133 -7.45 -15.50 -0.28
CA ALA A 133 -8.24 -14.26 -0.36
C ALA A 133 -9.75 -14.59 -0.45
N THR A 134 -10.56 -13.62 -0.06
CA THR A 134 -12.01 -13.66 -0.18
C THR A 134 -12.56 -12.41 -0.81
N MET A 135 -13.61 -12.55 -1.60
CA MET A 135 -14.44 -11.45 -2.08
C MET A 135 -15.81 -11.39 -1.38
N LYS A 136 -16.02 -12.20 -0.34
CA LYS A 136 -17.22 -12.16 0.50
C LYS A 136 -17.09 -11.06 1.53
N GLY A 137 -17.64 -9.89 1.23
CA GLY A 137 -17.60 -8.73 2.12
C GLY A 137 -18.14 -7.48 1.45
N ILE A 138 -18.52 -6.49 2.26
CA ILE A 138 -19.05 -5.23 1.77
C ILE A 138 -17.97 -4.48 1.00
N GLY A 139 -18.28 -4.04 -0.23
CA GLY A 139 -17.40 -3.25 -1.08
C GLY A 139 -16.38 -4.05 -1.88
N LEU A 140 -16.19 -5.36 -1.61
CA LEU A 140 -15.32 -6.23 -2.40
C LEU A 140 -15.99 -6.52 -3.76
N ARG A 141 -15.22 -6.38 -4.85
CA ARG A 141 -15.78 -6.49 -6.20
C ARG A 141 -14.69 -6.67 -7.26
N ARG A 142 -15.09 -7.04 -8.46
CA ARG A 142 -14.27 -6.88 -9.66
C ARG A 142 -14.17 -5.39 -10.02
N LEU A 143 -13.00 -4.93 -10.37
CA LEU A 143 -12.69 -3.58 -10.82
C LEU A 143 -12.70 -3.58 -12.35
N ALA A 144 -13.87 -3.34 -12.95
CA ALA A 144 -14.07 -3.50 -14.38
C ALA A 144 -13.57 -2.30 -15.20
N GLU A 145 -13.56 -1.10 -14.59
CA GLU A 145 -13.19 0.16 -15.23
C GLU A 145 -12.07 0.83 -14.43
N GLY A 146 -11.47 1.88 -15.01
CA GLY A 146 -10.39 2.62 -14.38
C GLY A 146 -9.01 1.97 -14.57
N ALA A 147 -8.05 2.41 -13.77
CA ALA A 147 -6.67 1.95 -13.80
C ALA A 147 -6.18 1.55 -12.41
N VAL A 148 -5.34 0.53 -12.35
CA VAL A 148 -4.58 0.19 -11.15
C VAL A 148 -3.21 0.85 -11.27
N LEU A 149 -2.86 1.65 -10.27
CA LEU A 149 -1.60 2.38 -10.16
C LEU A 149 -0.81 1.83 -8.97
N ASP A 150 0.51 1.81 -9.10
CA ASP A 150 1.38 1.37 -8.01
C ASP A 150 1.73 2.55 -7.11
N VAL A 151 1.62 2.31 -5.81
CA VAL A 151 2.00 3.20 -4.72
C VAL A 151 3.00 2.46 -3.84
N ASP A 152 4.12 3.10 -3.55
CA ASP A 152 5.10 2.50 -2.64
C ASP A 152 4.44 2.19 -1.28
N VAL A 153 4.62 0.97 -0.78
CA VAL A 153 3.99 0.48 0.46
C VAL A 153 4.29 1.41 1.65
N GLN A 154 5.46 2.03 1.66
CA GLN A 154 5.85 3.01 2.68
C GLN A 154 4.95 4.26 2.74
N HIS A 155 4.25 4.60 1.66
CA HIS A 155 3.36 5.77 1.61
C HIS A 155 1.92 5.47 2.01
N ILE A 156 1.54 4.20 2.18
CA ILE A 156 0.16 3.81 2.51
C ILE A 156 -0.27 4.42 3.84
N ASP A 157 0.57 4.32 4.87
CA ASP A 157 0.27 4.89 6.19
C ASP A 157 0.15 6.42 6.13
N THR A 158 1.00 7.08 5.33
CA THR A 158 0.92 8.53 5.10
C THR A 158 -0.39 8.92 4.42
N LEU A 159 -0.81 8.18 3.40
CA LEU A 159 -2.05 8.43 2.67
C LEU A 159 -3.31 8.19 3.53
N ARG A 160 -3.22 7.31 4.52
CA ARG A 160 -4.31 7.00 5.47
C ARG A 160 -4.29 7.85 6.73
N ALA A 161 -3.19 8.55 6.99
CA ALA A 161 -3.05 9.41 8.17
C ALA A 161 -4.13 10.50 8.22
N GLU A 162 -4.41 11.01 9.42
CA GLU A 162 -5.31 12.14 9.65
C GLU A 162 -6.70 11.99 8.98
N GLY A 163 -7.29 10.79 9.07
CA GLY A 163 -8.60 10.53 8.47
C GLY A 163 -8.57 10.47 6.93
N ALA A 164 -7.43 10.10 6.37
CA ALA A 164 -7.18 10.01 4.92
C ALA A 164 -7.30 11.37 4.19
N ALA A 165 -6.87 12.46 4.84
CA ALA A 165 -6.93 13.81 4.28
C ALA A 165 -6.17 13.90 2.94
N LEU A 166 -4.99 13.29 2.85
CA LEU A 166 -4.21 13.25 1.60
C LEU A 166 -4.92 12.47 0.50
N LEU A 167 -5.50 11.31 0.81
CA LEU A 167 -6.25 10.52 -0.15
C LEU A 167 -7.50 11.26 -0.63
N LYS A 168 -8.17 12.00 0.26
CA LYS A 168 -9.29 12.86 -0.10
C LYS A 168 -8.84 13.97 -1.04
N ARG A 169 -7.73 14.64 -0.72
CA ARG A 169 -7.16 15.69 -1.57
C ARG A 169 -6.77 15.16 -2.96
N LEU A 170 -6.19 13.95 -3.03
CA LEU A 170 -5.90 13.30 -4.32
C LEU A 170 -7.15 13.08 -5.14
N ARG A 171 -8.24 12.64 -4.50
CA ARG A 171 -9.54 12.45 -5.14
C ARG A 171 -10.09 13.76 -5.70
N ASP A 172 -10.05 14.83 -4.88
CA ASP A 172 -10.58 16.13 -5.26
C ASP A 172 -9.78 16.77 -6.42
N LEU A 173 -8.45 16.60 -6.45
CA LEU A 173 -7.58 17.12 -7.49
C LEU A 173 -7.65 16.33 -8.81
N SER A 174 -7.82 15.03 -8.75
CA SER A 174 -7.84 14.16 -9.92
C SER A 174 -9.24 13.98 -10.52
N ASP A 175 -10.28 14.36 -9.78
CA ASP A 175 -11.69 14.05 -10.08
C ASP A 175 -11.93 12.55 -10.34
N CYS A 176 -11.19 11.69 -9.64
CA CYS A 176 -11.27 10.24 -9.77
C CYS A 176 -11.84 9.59 -8.50
N ARG A 177 -12.57 8.51 -8.66
CA ARG A 177 -12.89 7.60 -7.54
C ARG A 177 -11.64 6.79 -7.22
N LEU A 178 -11.20 6.82 -5.96
CA LEU A 178 -9.96 6.16 -5.53
C LEU A 178 -10.24 5.08 -4.49
N VAL A 179 -9.59 3.93 -4.66
CA VAL A 179 -9.51 2.87 -3.65
C VAL A 179 -8.06 2.50 -3.41
N LEU A 180 -7.56 2.81 -2.20
CA LEU A 180 -6.20 2.46 -1.78
C LEU A 180 -6.21 1.12 -1.04
N ALA A 181 -5.44 0.16 -1.54
CA ALA A 181 -5.24 -1.14 -0.93
C ALA A 181 -3.96 -1.21 -0.09
N ASP A 182 -3.87 -2.20 0.81
CA ASP A 182 -2.71 -2.40 1.71
C ASP A 182 -1.47 -2.90 0.95
N ASN A 183 -1.67 -3.46 -0.23
CA ASN A 183 -0.60 -4.02 -1.06
C ASN A 183 0.08 -3.00 -1.99
N GLY A 184 -0.07 -1.70 -1.75
CA GLY A 184 0.57 -0.68 -2.56
C GLY A 184 -0.09 -0.49 -3.93
N ARG A 185 -1.35 -0.91 -4.11
CA ARG A 185 -2.13 -0.67 -5.30
C ARG A 185 -3.23 0.35 -5.03
N LEU A 186 -3.32 1.33 -5.92
CA LEU A 186 -4.36 2.35 -5.94
C LEU A 186 -5.20 2.15 -7.20
N TRP A 187 -6.47 1.83 -7.03
CA TRP A 187 -7.40 1.86 -8.15
C TRP A 187 -7.96 3.26 -8.30
N ALA A 188 -7.91 3.78 -9.54
CA ALA A 188 -8.43 5.09 -9.92
C ALA A 188 -9.41 4.92 -11.07
N ASP A 189 -10.59 5.52 -10.91
CA ASP A 189 -11.66 5.48 -11.89
C ASP A 189 -12.21 6.88 -12.11
N GLY A 190 -12.04 7.39 -13.32
CA GLY A 190 -12.37 8.74 -13.76
C GLY A 190 -11.82 8.99 -15.15
N ASP A 191 -11.72 10.24 -15.54
CA ASP A 191 -11.24 10.63 -16.84
C ASP A 191 -9.74 10.32 -17.04
N ALA A 192 -9.32 10.13 -18.28
CA ALA A 192 -7.95 9.82 -18.64
C ALA A 192 -6.95 10.88 -18.14
N SER A 193 -7.34 12.16 -18.16
CA SER A 193 -6.53 13.28 -17.64
C SER A 193 -6.24 13.16 -16.15
N GLY A 194 -7.26 12.78 -15.35
CA GLY A 194 -7.10 12.55 -13.92
C GLY A 194 -6.21 11.35 -13.60
N ILE A 195 -6.41 10.26 -14.32
CA ILE A 195 -5.59 9.04 -14.17
C ILE A 195 -4.13 9.31 -14.56
N ASP A 196 -3.88 10.03 -15.64
CA ASP A 196 -2.52 10.35 -16.09
C ASP A 196 -1.82 11.33 -15.14
N TRP A 197 -2.56 12.29 -14.59
CA TRP A 197 -2.05 13.18 -13.56
C TRP A 197 -1.65 12.39 -12.29
N LEU A 198 -2.51 11.49 -11.81
CA LEU A 198 -2.19 10.60 -10.68
C LEU A 198 -0.94 9.76 -10.96
N ARG A 199 -0.84 9.20 -12.17
CA ARG A 199 0.32 8.40 -12.58
C ARG A 199 1.60 9.21 -12.56
N ALA A 200 1.58 10.47 -13.06
CA ALA A 200 2.73 11.37 -13.03
C ALA A 200 3.15 11.72 -11.60
N LEU A 201 2.19 12.06 -10.74
CA LEU A 201 2.42 12.34 -9.33
C LEU A 201 3.05 11.15 -8.61
N LEU A 202 2.47 9.94 -8.73
CA LEU A 202 2.97 8.75 -8.05
C LEU A 202 4.39 8.37 -8.51
N ARG A 203 4.70 8.56 -9.81
CA ARG A 203 6.08 8.40 -10.32
C ARG A 203 7.05 9.41 -9.70
N ALA A 204 6.64 10.67 -9.55
CA ALA A 204 7.47 11.69 -8.91
C ALA A 204 7.71 11.38 -7.42
N VAL A 205 6.68 10.89 -6.72
CA VAL A 205 6.80 10.45 -5.33
C VAL A 205 7.74 9.25 -5.22
N ALA A 206 7.60 8.24 -6.06
CA ALA A 206 8.47 7.07 -6.08
C ALA A 206 9.94 7.44 -6.34
N ALA A 207 10.17 8.37 -7.28
CA ALA A 207 11.52 8.89 -7.58
C ALA A 207 12.15 9.65 -6.41
N ALA A 208 11.35 10.28 -5.55
CA ALA A 208 11.83 11.00 -4.37
C ALA A 208 12.23 10.07 -3.22
N GLY A 209 11.68 8.85 -3.16
CA GLY A 209 12.07 7.77 -2.24
C GLY A 209 11.82 8.00 -0.75
N ARG A 210 11.15 9.10 -0.35
CA ARG A 210 10.93 9.46 1.06
C ARG A 210 9.46 9.77 1.33
N SER A 211 8.91 9.15 2.39
CA SER A 211 7.50 9.33 2.77
C SER A 211 7.16 10.75 3.24
N ASP A 212 8.10 11.46 3.83
CA ASP A 212 7.94 12.82 4.34
C ASP A 212 7.86 13.91 3.25
N ARG A 213 8.15 13.55 1.99
CA ARG A 213 8.07 14.47 0.84
C ARG A 213 6.76 14.37 0.05
N PHE A 214 5.88 13.44 0.41
CA PHE A 214 4.65 13.22 -0.36
C PHE A 214 3.82 14.51 -0.50
N GLU A 215 3.57 15.22 0.61
CA GLU A 215 2.80 16.46 0.59
C GLU A 215 3.46 17.55 -0.25
N ALA A 216 4.77 17.75 -0.10
CA ALA A 216 5.49 18.76 -0.86
C ALA A 216 5.46 18.48 -2.37
N ILE A 217 5.53 17.21 -2.77
CA ILE A 217 5.43 16.81 -4.18
C ILE A 217 4.00 16.98 -4.68
N LEU A 218 3.01 16.64 -3.86
CA LEU A 218 1.60 16.87 -4.18
C LEU A 218 1.31 18.36 -4.39
N ASP A 219 1.83 19.24 -3.51
CA ASP A 219 1.67 20.70 -3.64
C ASP A 219 2.27 21.22 -4.94
N ALA A 220 3.46 20.74 -5.31
CA ALA A 220 4.10 21.10 -6.57
C ALA A 220 3.32 20.63 -7.80
N HIS A 221 2.62 19.49 -7.72
CA HIS A 221 1.83 18.94 -8.83
C HIS A 221 0.38 19.45 -8.86
N ALA A 222 -0.11 20.02 -7.76
CA ALA A 222 -1.50 20.49 -7.64
C ALA A 222 -1.85 21.57 -8.67
N ALA A 223 -0.89 22.44 -9.03
CA ALA A 223 -1.09 23.49 -10.03
C ALA A 223 -1.45 22.95 -11.44
N ASN A 224 -1.11 21.70 -11.74
CA ASN A 224 -1.38 21.04 -13.02
C ASN A 224 -2.51 20.00 -12.90
N ALA A 225 -3.31 20.04 -11.84
CA ALA A 225 -4.40 19.10 -11.64
C ALA A 225 -5.57 19.39 -12.60
N PRO A 226 -6.23 18.36 -13.15
CA PRO A 226 -7.32 18.54 -14.12
C PRO A 226 -8.52 19.29 -13.54
N SER A 227 -8.79 19.15 -12.24
CA SER A 227 -9.89 19.86 -11.57
C SER A 227 -9.70 21.39 -11.47
N GLN A 228 -8.53 21.93 -11.81
CA GLN A 228 -8.23 23.36 -11.81
C GLN A 228 -8.32 24.01 -13.20
N GLY A 229 -8.59 23.22 -14.24
CA GLY A 229 -8.60 23.69 -15.64
C GLY A 229 -9.93 24.30 -16.14
N ASP A 230 -11.01 24.22 -15.37
CA ASP A 230 -12.36 24.67 -15.75
C ASP A 230 -12.91 25.81 -14.85
N ALA A 231 -12.06 26.66 -14.30
CA ALA A 231 -12.46 27.81 -13.50
C ALA A 231 -12.10 29.14 -14.15
#